data_53d670dfe08f8ef2a321d2baa16e2e83
#
_entry.id   53d670dfe08f8ef2a321d2baa16e2e83
#
_cell.length_a   1.000
_cell.length_b   1.000
_cell.length_c   1.000
_cell.angle_alpha   90.00
_cell.angle_beta   90.00
_cell.angle_gamma   90.00
#
_symmetry.space_group_name_H-M   'P 1'
#
loop_
_entity.id
_entity.type
_entity.pdbx_description
1 polymer ?
#
loop_
_entity_poly.entity_id
_entity_poly.type
_entity_poly.pdbx_seq_one_letter_code
_entity_poly.pdbx_strand_id
1 'polypeptide(L)'
;PTHALPAWVGALDLVLVLTDQTYAAEVSATIAEAVRRGARVIVVCPAGSPVAEQAQGRGTTILATQTGDQLAGAMIMLDGLSRIGLGPEVRPDRVAQALDEISQVCSPHQSVASNPAKDLAIALADELPLVWGGSVLAARASRRVAEAFREASGRPALAADAADLVAVIQAAAPRDPFADPFDEFGAVRCTTLVVLDDHRDDQAMARTPLLALAERHDVRVRTISHDQGNDIERYACLLQHGLFAATYLRLGLGSNLTR
;
A
#
# COMPACT_ATOMS: atom_id res chain seq x y z
N PRO A 1 6.84 5.35 -14.33
CA PRO A 1 5.51 5.36 -14.93
C PRO A 1 5.40 6.60 -15.79
N THR A 2 5.07 6.42 -17.08
CA THR A 2 4.83 7.56 -17.96
C THR A 2 3.50 8.18 -17.56
N HIS A 3 3.50 9.43 -17.12
CA HIS A 3 2.29 10.21 -16.87
C HIS A 3 1.58 10.65 -18.16
N ALA A 4 2.00 10.10 -19.32
CA ALA A 4 1.40 10.43 -20.59
C ALA A 4 -0.01 9.83 -20.70
N LEU A 5 -0.96 10.66 -21.12
CA LEU A 5 -2.33 10.23 -21.36
C LEU A 5 -2.35 9.18 -22.48
N PRO A 6 -3.00 8.01 -22.28
CA PRO A 6 -3.11 7.01 -23.35
C PRO A 6 -3.74 7.57 -24.63
N ALA A 7 -3.26 7.11 -25.78
CA ALA A 7 -3.70 7.65 -27.07
C ALA A 7 -5.21 7.46 -27.36
N TRP A 8 -5.82 6.44 -26.77
CA TRP A 8 -7.24 6.11 -26.95
C TRP A 8 -8.20 6.98 -26.13
N VAL A 9 -7.70 7.79 -25.17
CA VAL A 9 -8.56 8.68 -24.37
C VAL A 9 -9.11 9.81 -25.23
N GLY A 10 -10.43 10.00 -25.16
CA GLY A 10 -11.18 11.00 -25.94
C GLY A 10 -12.41 11.55 -25.20
N ALA A 11 -13.32 12.17 -25.95
CA ALA A 11 -14.45 12.94 -25.42
C ALA A 11 -15.51 12.12 -24.64
N LEU A 12 -15.53 10.80 -24.79
CA LEU A 12 -16.45 9.92 -24.08
C LEU A 12 -15.85 9.37 -22.77
N ASP A 13 -14.58 9.66 -22.50
CA ASP A 13 -13.88 9.13 -21.35
C ASP A 13 -13.90 10.09 -20.16
N LEU A 14 -13.86 9.48 -18.96
CA LEU A 14 -13.63 10.17 -17.70
C LEU A 14 -12.22 9.85 -17.20
N VAL A 15 -11.39 10.87 -17.07
CA VAL A 15 -10.03 10.76 -16.55
C VAL A 15 -10.02 11.08 -15.06
N LEU A 16 -9.54 10.16 -14.25
CA LEU A 16 -9.40 10.32 -12.80
C LEU A 16 -7.95 10.58 -12.45
N VAL A 17 -7.69 11.66 -11.76
CA VAL A 17 -6.35 12.08 -11.34
C VAL A 17 -6.33 12.19 -9.81
N LEU A 18 -5.45 11.40 -9.19
CA LEU A 18 -5.12 11.50 -7.77
C LEU A 18 -3.65 11.89 -7.65
N THR A 19 -3.35 12.98 -7.00
CA THR A 19 -1.97 13.47 -6.86
C THR A 19 -1.72 14.09 -5.48
N ASP A 20 -0.51 13.82 -4.97
CA ASP A 20 0.08 14.46 -3.79
C ASP A 20 1.01 15.64 -4.13
N GLN A 21 1.06 16.04 -5.41
CA GLN A 21 1.89 17.08 -6.01
C GLN A 21 3.35 16.69 -6.35
N THR A 22 3.79 15.48 -6.10
CA THR A 22 5.18 15.05 -6.34
C THR A 22 5.61 15.30 -7.80
N TYR A 23 4.67 15.24 -8.76
CA TYR A 23 4.91 15.44 -10.21
C TYR A 23 3.93 16.47 -10.80
N ALA A 24 3.81 17.63 -10.16
CA ALA A 24 2.78 18.61 -10.49
C ALA A 24 2.78 19.07 -11.95
N ALA A 25 3.94 19.25 -12.56
CA ALA A 25 4.06 19.71 -13.96
C ALA A 25 3.55 18.66 -14.97
N GLU A 26 3.96 17.40 -14.80
CA GLU A 26 3.55 16.29 -15.65
C GLU A 26 2.06 15.98 -15.51
N VAL A 27 1.56 16.03 -14.27
CA VAL A 27 0.13 15.84 -13.97
C VAL A 27 -0.69 16.95 -14.61
N SER A 28 -0.28 18.20 -14.48
CA SER A 28 -0.96 19.35 -15.10
C SER A 28 -0.98 19.24 -16.62
N ALA A 29 0.13 18.82 -17.24
CA ALA A 29 0.19 18.58 -18.68
C ALA A 29 -0.77 17.47 -19.14
N THR A 30 -0.88 16.39 -18.35
CA THR A 30 -1.80 15.27 -18.59
C THR A 30 -3.26 15.73 -18.49
N ILE A 31 -3.61 16.54 -17.49
CA ILE A 31 -4.95 17.14 -17.33
C ILE A 31 -5.28 18.04 -18.53
N ALA A 32 -4.36 18.92 -18.89
CA ALA A 32 -4.55 19.83 -20.03
C ALA A 32 -4.79 19.06 -21.33
N GLU A 33 -4.03 17.99 -21.58
CA GLU A 33 -4.20 17.15 -22.75
C GLU A 33 -5.54 16.39 -22.73
N ALA A 34 -5.98 15.87 -21.58
CA ALA A 34 -7.29 15.22 -21.45
C ALA A 34 -8.43 16.18 -21.80
N VAL A 35 -8.38 17.41 -21.26
CA VAL A 35 -9.36 18.44 -21.54
C VAL A 35 -9.32 18.86 -23.02
N ARG A 36 -8.14 19.01 -23.62
CA ARG A 36 -7.96 19.31 -25.04
C ARG A 36 -8.61 18.25 -25.95
N ARG A 37 -8.55 16.97 -25.56
CA ARG A 37 -9.21 15.84 -26.26
C ARG A 37 -10.71 15.75 -25.99
N GLY A 38 -11.26 16.62 -25.14
CA GLY A 38 -12.68 16.65 -24.80
C GLY A 38 -13.09 15.71 -23.67
N ALA A 39 -12.16 15.00 -23.05
CA ALA A 39 -12.44 14.14 -21.90
C ALA A 39 -12.89 14.98 -20.69
N ARG A 40 -13.74 14.38 -19.83
CA ARG A 40 -14.03 14.93 -18.52
C ARG A 40 -12.94 14.51 -17.54
N VAL A 41 -12.56 15.39 -16.61
CA VAL A 41 -11.50 15.12 -15.65
C VAL A 41 -12.01 15.35 -14.23
N ILE A 42 -11.77 14.40 -13.33
CA ILE A 42 -11.92 14.59 -11.88
C ILE A 42 -10.53 14.56 -11.28
N VAL A 43 -10.15 15.60 -10.57
CA VAL A 43 -8.84 15.74 -9.92
C VAL A 43 -9.04 15.78 -8.42
N VAL A 44 -8.36 14.90 -7.71
CA VAL A 44 -8.21 14.98 -6.25
C VAL A 44 -6.79 15.42 -5.94
N CYS A 45 -6.65 16.55 -5.29
CA CYS A 45 -5.38 17.16 -4.93
C CYS A 45 -5.52 18.05 -3.69
N PRO A 46 -4.43 18.38 -3.00
CA PRO A 46 -4.46 19.33 -1.90
C PRO A 46 -5.00 20.72 -2.33
N ALA A 47 -5.80 21.32 -1.45
CA ALA A 47 -6.36 22.65 -1.67
C ALA A 47 -5.24 23.69 -1.87
N GLY A 48 -5.42 24.60 -2.84
CA GLY A 48 -4.43 25.64 -3.15
C GLY A 48 -3.14 25.14 -3.79
N SER A 49 -3.12 23.89 -4.25
CA SER A 49 -1.96 23.34 -4.94
C SER A 49 -1.79 23.89 -6.34
N PRO A 50 -0.55 23.90 -6.92
CA PRO A 50 -0.34 24.30 -8.30
C PRO A 50 -1.20 23.50 -9.30
N VAL A 51 -1.44 22.22 -9.02
CA VAL A 51 -2.34 21.38 -9.83
C VAL A 51 -3.79 21.87 -9.71
N ALA A 52 -4.27 22.21 -8.50
CA ALA A 52 -5.61 22.75 -8.31
C ALA A 52 -5.81 24.07 -9.07
N GLU A 53 -4.82 24.95 -9.06
CA GLU A 53 -4.88 26.25 -9.78
C GLU A 53 -4.87 26.06 -11.30
N GLN A 54 -4.01 25.20 -11.82
CA GLN A 54 -3.86 24.96 -13.25
C GLN A 54 -4.99 24.11 -13.86
N ALA A 55 -5.62 23.25 -13.04
CA ALA A 55 -6.74 22.41 -13.46
C ALA A 55 -8.08 23.14 -13.50
N GLN A 56 -8.15 24.40 -13.05
CA GLN A 56 -9.40 25.18 -13.08
C GLN A 56 -9.84 25.43 -14.53
N GLY A 57 -11.05 25.00 -14.87
CA GLY A 57 -11.60 25.22 -16.20
C GLY A 57 -12.80 24.35 -16.56
N ARG A 58 -13.32 24.56 -17.78
CA ARG A 58 -14.40 23.74 -18.30
C ARG A 58 -13.91 22.28 -18.53
N GLY A 59 -14.67 21.31 -18.06
CA GLY A 59 -14.36 19.89 -18.23
C GLY A 59 -13.61 19.27 -17.06
N THR A 60 -13.15 20.06 -16.09
CA THR A 60 -12.47 19.58 -14.89
C THR A 60 -13.31 19.81 -13.63
N THR A 61 -13.40 18.79 -12.78
CA THR A 61 -13.96 18.87 -11.43
C THR A 61 -12.84 18.64 -10.42
N ILE A 62 -12.64 19.59 -9.51
CA ILE A 62 -11.60 19.49 -8.47
C ILE A 62 -12.27 19.10 -7.15
N LEU A 63 -11.81 18.02 -6.56
CA LEU A 63 -12.13 17.55 -5.22
C LEU A 63 -10.93 17.85 -4.32
N ALA A 64 -10.99 18.95 -3.58
CA ALA A 64 -9.88 19.41 -2.76
C ALA A 64 -9.73 18.56 -1.49
N THR A 65 -8.48 18.18 -1.15
CA THR A 65 -8.13 17.53 0.12
C THR A 65 -7.50 18.53 1.08
N GLN A 66 -7.59 18.25 2.38
CA GLN A 66 -6.87 19.00 3.42
C GLN A 66 -5.50 18.39 3.74
N THR A 67 -5.19 17.27 3.16
CA THR A 67 -3.96 16.47 3.43
C THR A 67 -3.38 15.96 2.13
N GLY A 68 -2.08 15.69 2.10
CA GLY A 68 -1.39 14.99 1.01
C GLY A 68 -1.49 13.46 1.11
N ASP A 69 -2.25 12.92 2.07
CA ASP A 69 -2.40 11.48 2.22
C ASP A 69 -3.15 10.86 1.05
N GLN A 70 -2.50 9.87 0.41
CA GLN A 70 -3.03 9.23 -0.80
C GLN A 70 -4.28 8.38 -0.52
N LEU A 71 -4.38 7.75 0.67
CA LEU A 71 -5.55 6.96 1.03
C LEU A 71 -6.76 7.87 1.25
N ALA A 72 -6.58 8.99 1.95
CA ALA A 72 -7.63 10.00 2.12
C ALA A 72 -8.10 10.54 0.76
N GLY A 73 -7.16 10.87 -0.13
CA GLY A 73 -7.47 11.29 -1.49
C GLY A 73 -8.24 10.24 -2.29
N ALA A 74 -7.84 8.97 -2.17
CA ALA A 74 -8.54 7.86 -2.83
C ALA A 74 -9.98 7.70 -2.30
N MET A 75 -10.19 7.86 -0.99
CA MET A 75 -11.54 7.80 -0.40
C MET A 75 -12.43 8.93 -0.91
N ILE A 76 -11.91 10.15 -1.02
CA ILE A 76 -12.64 11.31 -1.59
C ILE A 76 -13.00 11.04 -3.06
N MET A 77 -12.08 10.49 -3.86
CA MET A 77 -12.33 10.12 -5.25
C MET A 77 -13.43 9.05 -5.35
N LEU A 78 -13.34 8.00 -4.54
CA LEU A 78 -14.32 6.91 -4.55
C LEU A 78 -15.71 7.37 -4.07
N ASP A 79 -15.79 8.22 -3.03
CA ASP A 79 -17.06 8.81 -2.59
C ASP A 79 -17.68 9.68 -3.71
N GLY A 80 -16.87 10.51 -4.37
CA GLY A 80 -17.32 11.30 -5.51
C GLY A 80 -17.86 10.43 -6.65
N LEU A 81 -17.16 9.37 -7.00
CA LEU A 81 -17.60 8.41 -8.04
C LEU A 81 -18.87 7.65 -7.64
N SER A 82 -18.97 7.24 -6.38
CA SER A 82 -20.16 6.57 -5.83
C SER A 82 -21.39 7.46 -5.98
N ARG A 83 -21.29 8.75 -5.66
CA ARG A 83 -22.39 9.73 -5.76
C ARG A 83 -22.91 9.93 -7.18
N ILE A 84 -22.07 9.73 -8.18
CA ILE A 84 -22.47 9.81 -9.61
C ILE A 84 -22.72 8.44 -10.24
N GLY A 85 -22.76 7.37 -9.44
CA GLY A 85 -23.06 6.01 -9.89
C GLY A 85 -21.96 5.34 -10.73
N LEU A 86 -20.71 5.84 -10.66
CA LEU A 86 -19.56 5.31 -11.41
C LEU A 86 -18.56 4.54 -10.53
N GLY A 87 -18.84 4.37 -9.24
CA GLY A 87 -17.96 3.69 -8.30
C GLY A 87 -18.70 2.76 -7.34
N PRO A 88 -17.97 2.02 -6.53
CA PRO A 88 -18.55 1.22 -5.46
C PRO A 88 -19.17 2.14 -4.39
N GLU A 89 -20.12 1.60 -3.61
CA GLU A 89 -20.63 2.32 -2.45
C GLU A 89 -19.50 2.49 -1.42
N VAL A 90 -19.23 3.71 -1.05
CA VAL A 90 -18.22 4.07 -0.05
C VAL A 90 -18.90 4.75 1.13
N ARG A 91 -18.50 4.36 2.33
CA ARG A 91 -18.92 5.00 3.60
C ARG A 91 -17.68 5.56 4.28
N PRO A 92 -17.29 6.81 4.00
CA PRO A 92 -16.06 7.38 4.54
C PRO A 92 -15.97 7.33 6.07
N ASP A 93 -17.11 7.55 6.77
CA ASP A 93 -17.16 7.49 8.24
C ASP A 93 -16.81 6.09 8.77
N ARG A 94 -17.25 5.03 8.07
CA ARG A 94 -16.93 3.67 8.43
C ARG A 94 -15.44 3.35 8.22
N VAL A 95 -14.89 3.80 7.09
CA VAL A 95 -13.47 3.67 6.81
C VAL A 95 -12.66 4.41 7.88
N ALA A 96 -13.04 5.64 8.23
CA ALA A 96 -12.37 6.41 9.26
C ALA A 96 -12.42 5.71 10.62
N GLN A 97 -13.59 5.20 11.04
CA GLN A 97 -13.74 4.44 12.28
C GLN A 97 -12.82 3.20 12.31
N ALA A 98 -12.81 2.42 11.22
CA ALA A 98 -11.97 1.24 11.14
C ALA A 98 -10.46 1.58 11.21
N LEU A 99 -10.04 2.69 10.59
CA LEU A 99 -8.67 3.19 10.66
C LEU A 99 -8.30 3.69 12.06
N ASP A 100 -9.26 4.32 12.78
CA ASP A 100 -9.06 4.72 14.18
C ASP A 100 -8.83 3.51 15.09
N GLU A 101 -9.56 2.41 14.88
CA GLU A 101 -9.36 1.16 15.62
C GLU A 101 -7.96 0.58 15.38
N ILE A 102 -7.50 0.53 14.12
CA ILE A 102 -6.12 0.12 13.80
C ILE A 102 -5.09 1.07 14.44
N SER A 103 -5.36 2.37 14.42
CA SER A 103 -4.47 3.37 15.03
C SER A 103 -4.34 3.22 16.54
N GLN A 104 -5.42 2.81 17.22
CA GLN A 104 -5.39 2.52 18.65
C GLN A 104 -4.56 1.27 18.97
N VAL A 105 -4.78 0.18 18.23
CA VAL A 105 -4.04 -1.08 18.41
C VAL A 105 -2.56 -0.93 18.05
N CYS A 106 -2.25 -0.18 17.02
CA CYS A 106 -0.88 0.10 16.56
C CYS A 106 -0.27 1.35 17.21
N SER A 107 -0.91 1.94 18.22
CA SER A 107 -0.44 3.17 18.89
C SER A 107 0.98 3.03 19.48
N PRO A 108 1.81 4.09 19.44
CA PRO A 108 3.12 4.08 20.11
C PRO A 108 3.06 3.75 21.61
N HIS A 109 1.94 4.04 22.25
CA HIS A 109 1.72 3.77 23.69
C HIS A 109 1.45 2.30 24.02
N GLN A 110 1.07 1.48 23.04
CA GLN A 110 0.94 0.05 23.22
C GLN A 110 2.29 -0.61 23.43
N SER A 111 2.35 -1.62 24.31
CA SER A 111 3.57 -2.42 24.49
C SER A 111 3.92 -3.20 23.23
N VAL A 112 5.17 -3.64 23.08
CA VAL A 112 5.57 -4.50 21.95
C VAL A 112 4.71 -5.76 21.89
N ALA A 113 4.41 -6.37 23.04
CA ALA A 113 3.64 -7.61 23.12
C ALA A 113 2.16 -7.45 22.69
N SER A 114 1.62 -6.23 22.74
CA SER A 114 0.22 -5.92 22.39
C SER A 114 0.08 -5.13 21.07
N ASN A 115 1.19 -4.78 20.44
CA ASN A 115 1.21 -3.98 19.21
C ASN A 115 1.68 -4.82 18.03
N PRO A 116 0.77 -5.30 17.17
CA PRO A 116 1.13 -6.19 16.07
C PRO A 116 2.02 -5.52 15.02
N ALA A 117 1.95 -4.20 14.87
CA ALA A 117 2.81 -3.48 13.94
C ALA A 117 4.27 -3.38 14.46
N LYS A 118 4.46 -3.25 15.78
CA LYS A 118 5.79 -3.31 16.39
C LYS A 118 6.38 -4.72 16.30
N ASP A 119 5.56 -5.76 16.58
CA ASP A 119 6.00 -7.16 16.44
C ASP A 119 6.46 -7.46 15.01
N LEU A 120 5.68 -7.04 14.01
CA LEU A 120 6.05 -7.19 12.61
C LEU A 120 7.33 -6.42 12.27
N ALA A 121 7.48 -5.18 12.73
CA ALA A 121 8.68 -4.38 12.50
C ALA A 121 9.94 -5.04 13.06
N ILE A 122 9.86 -5.60 14.26
CA ILE A 122 10.96 -6.35 14.88
C ILE A 122 11.29 -7.59 14.06
N ALA A 123 10.26 -8.33 13.63
CA ALA A 123 10.47 -9.52 12.80
C ALA A 123 11.14 -9.21 11.45
N LEU A 124 10.98 -8.00 10.93
CA LEU A 124 11.54 -7.56 9.64
C LEU A 124 12.87 -6.79 9.77
N ALA A 125 13.36 -6.51 10.98
CA ALA A 125 14.53 -5.67 11.20
C ALA A 125 15.77 -6.15 10.44
N ASP A 126 15.99 -7.47 10.37
CA ASP A 126 17.12 -8.10 9.69
C ASP A 126 16.72 -9.04 8.54
N GLU A 127 15.46 -8.96 8.09
CA GLU A 127 14.92 -9.86 7.07
C GLU A 127 14.51 -9.13 5.79
N LEU A 128 14.33 -9.90 4.72
CA LEU A 128 13.82 -9.42 3.42
C LEU A 128 12.32 -9.75 3.33
N PRO A 129 11.44 -8.74 3.30
CA PRO A 129 10.00 -9.00 3.23
C PRO A 129 9.57 -9.40 1.82
N LEU A 130 8.88 -10.54 1.73
CA LEU A 130 8.01 -10.90 0.61
C LEU A 130 6.57 -10.60 1.05
N VAL A 131 5.85 -9.75 0.35
CA VAL A 131 4.50 -9.35 0.75
C VAL A 131 3.49 -9.90 -0.25
N TRP A 132 2.55 -10.70 0.22
CA TRP A 132 1.52 -11.32 -0.60
C TRP A 132 0.13 -10.99 -0.10
N GLY A 133 -0.81 -10.78 -1.03
CA GLY A 133 -2.24 -10.64 -0.76
C GLY A 133 -3.03 -11.37 -1.84
N GLY A 134 -3.95 -12.22 -1.45
CA GLY A 134 -4.63 -13.13 -2.36
C GLY A 134 -5.76 -12.48 -3.15
N SER A 135 -6.54 -11.57 -2.54
CA SER A 135 -7.60 -10.83 -3.25
C SER A 135 -7.02 -9.68 -4.08
N VAL A 136 -7.82 -9.14 -4.98
CA VAL A 136 -7.44 -7.98 -5.80
C VAL A 136 -7.02 -6.79 -4.92
N LEU A 137 -7.76 -6.51 -3.85
CA LEU A 137 -7.46 -5.39 -2.95
C LEU A 137 -6.30 -5.70 -2.01
N ALA A 138 -6.21 -6.92 -1.45
CA ALA A 138 -5.07 -7.34 -0.66
C ALA A 138 -3.77 -7.33 -1.48
N ALA A 139 -3.80 -7.74 -2.76
CA ALA A 139 -2.66 -7.62 -3.68
C ALA A 139 -2.28 -6.17 -3.98
N ARG A 140 -3.24 -5.24 -4.00
CA ARG A 140 -2.95 -3.80 -4.12
C ARG A 140 -2.33 -3.25 -2.84
N ALA A 141 -2.86 -3.64 -1.68
CA ALA A 141 -2.29 -3.28 -0.38
C ALA A 141 -0.86 -3.83 -0.24
N SER A 142 -0.61 -5.08 -0.66
CA SER A 142 0.72 -5.69 -0.55
C SER A 142 1.80 -4.91 -1.32
N ARG A 143 1.48 -4.37 -2.49
CA ARG A 143 2.42 -3.54 -3.27
C ARG A 143 2.76 -2.24 -2.54
N ARG A 144 1.76 -1.59 -1.93
CA ARG A 144 1.97 -0.34 -1.16
C ARG A 144 2.72 -0.60 0.13
N VAL A 145 2.43 -1.71 0.82
CA VAL A 145 3.14 -2.12 2.04
C VAL A 145 4.60 -2.48 1.73
N ALA A 146 4.88 -3.22 0.64
CA ALA A 146 6.24 -3.51 0.22
C ALA A 146 7.03 -2.24 -0.15
N GLU A 147 6.37 -1.26 -0.79
CA GLU A 147 6.96 0.06 -1.07
C GLU A 147 7.33 0.77 0.24
N ALA A 148 6.42 0.82 1.21
CA ALA A 148 6.67 1.42 2.50
C ALA A 148 7.81 0.73 3.27
N PHE A 149 7.93 -0.60 3.19
CA PHE A 149 9.08 -1.32 3.77
C PHE A 149 10.40 -0.97 3.08
N ARG A 150 10.42 -0.81 1.74
CA ARG A 150 11.62 -0.35 1.02
C ARG A 150 12.03 1.05 1.45
N GLU A 151 11.07 1.97 1.53
CA GLU A 151 11.33 3.35 1.96
C GLU A 151 11.81 3.43 3.42
N ALA A 152 11.23 2.59 4.29
CA ALA A 152 11.57 2.55 5.70
C ALA A 152 12.97 2.00 5.97
N SER A 153 13.37 0.96 5.23
CA SER A 153 14.59 0.20 5.51
C SER A 153 15.75 0.48 4.55
N GLY A 154 15.48 1.08 3.38
CA GLY A 154 16.46 1.19 2.28
C GLY A 154 16.83 -0.17 1.65
N ARG A 155 16.07 -1.23 1.93
CA ARG A 155 16.35 -2.62 1.54
C ARG A 155 15.30 -3.13 0.55
N PRO A 156 15.62 -4.18 -0.25
CA PRO A 156 14.63 -4.83 -1.09
C PRO A 156 13.43 -5.35 -0.29
N ALA A 157 12.24 -5.12 -0.80
CA ALA A 157 10.99 -5.74 -0.38
C ALA A 157 10.16 -6.02 -1.62
N LEU A 158 9.66 -7.24 -1.78
CA LEU A 158 8.97 -7.68 -2.99
C LEU A 158 7.49 -7.93 -2.69
N ALA A 159 6.61 -7.37 -3.53
CA ALA A 159 5.21 -7.79 -3.60
C ALA A 159 4.95 -8.40 -4.99
N ALA A 160 4.43 -9.61 -5.01
CA ALA A 160 4.14 -10.33 -6.25
C ALA A 160 2.99 -11.32 -6.06
N ASP A 161 2.53 -11.89 -7.15
CA ASP A 161 1.55 -12.96 -7.13
C ASP A 161 2.17 -14.27 -6.61
N ALA A 162 1.35 -15.19 -6.12
CA ALA A 162 1.84 -16.42 -5.49
C ALA A 162 2.78 -17.23 -6.41
N ALA A 163 2.48 -17.28 -7.71
CA ALA A 163 3.31 -18.00 -8.69
C ALA A 163 4.72 -17.41 -8.81
N ASP A 164 4.84 -16.10 -8.79
CA ASP A 164 6.13 -15.40 -8.90
C ASP A 164 6.96 -15.54 -7.61
N LEU A 165 6.29 -15.66 -6.44
CA LEU A 165 6.95 -15.84 -5.16
C LEU A 165 7.54 -17.25 -4.98
N VAL A 166 7.04 -18.26 -5.71
CA VAL A 166 7.54 -19.63 -5.62
C VAL A 166 9.06 -19.71 -5.80
N ALA A 167 9.58 -19.12 -6.87
CA ALA A 167 11.02 -19.18 -7.16
C ALA A 167 11.85 -18.45 -6.09
N VAL A 168 11.33 -17.35 -5.55
CA VAL A 168 12.01 -16.55 -4.52
C VAL A 168 12.05 -17.30 -3.18
N ILE A 169 10.94 -17.96 -2.81
CA ILE A 169 10.87 -18.78 -1.58
C ILE A 169 11.79 -20.00 -1.70
N GLN A 170 11.83 -20.67 -2.86
CA GLN A 170 12.71 -21.80 -3.11
C GLN A 170 14.20 -21.46 -3.05
N ALA A 171 14.55 -20.22 -3.40
CA ALA A 171 15.92 -19.70 -3.35
C ALA A 171 16.25 -19.01 -2.02
N ALA A 172 15.31 -18.97 -1.06
CA ALA A 172 15.55 -18.34 0.23
C ALA A 172 16.70 -19.03 0.98
N ALA A 173 17.56 -18.21 1.58
CA ALA A 173 18.64 -18.74 2.40
C ALA A 173 18.06 -19.42 3.65
N PRO A 174 18.55 -20.62 4.00
CA PRO A 174 18.15 -21.29 5.23
C PRO A 174 18.57 -20.46 6.44
N ARG A 175 17.80 -20.52 7.50
CA ARG A 175 18.15 -19.86 8.77
C ARG A 175 19.26 -20.65 9.45
N ASP A 176 20.31 -19.95 9.83
CA ASP A 176 21.33 -20.51 10.70
C ASP A 176 21.06 -20.08 12.15
N PRO A 177 20.61 -21.00 13.04
CA PRO A 177 20.35 -20.68 14.43
C PRO A 177 21.64 -20.37 15.23
N PHE A 178 22.81 -20.63 14.66
CA PHE A 178 24.13 -20.40 15.25
C PHE A 178 24.87 -19.23 14.59
N ALA A 179 24.23 -18.49 13.67
CA ALA A 179 24.84 -17.32 13.04
C ALA A 179 25.25 -16.30 14.11
N ASP A 180 26.47 -15.80 14.00
CA ASP A 180 26.97 -14.74 14.88
C ASP A 180 26.21 -13.45 14.54
N PRO A 181 25.44 -12.87 15.49
CA PRO A 181 24.72 -11.63 15.24
C PRO A 181 25.65 -10.41 15.06
N PHE A 182 26.96 -10.56 15.32
CA PHE A 182 27.97 -9.51 15.14
C PHE A 182 28.79 -9.68 13.85
N ASP A 183 28.52 -10.73 13.04
CA ASP A 183 29.17 -10.92 11.75
C ASP A 183 28.52 -10.03 10.67
N GLU A 184 29.00 -8.80 10.54
CA GLU A 184 28.50 -7.82 9.56
C GLU A 184 28.85 -8.19 8.10
N PHE A 185 29.81 -9.07 7.85
CA PHE A 185 30.40 -9.30 6.53
C PHE A 185 29.89 -10.55 5.81
N GLY A 186 29.12 -11.40 6.44
CA GLY A 186 28.70 -12.69 5.86
C GLY A 186 27.21 -13.04 5.98
N ALA A 187 26.43 -12.30 6.74
CA ALA A 187 25.05 -12.65 7.02
C ALA A 187 24.15 -12.48 5.80
N VAL A 188 23.85 -13.58 5.13
CA VAL A 188 22.76 -13.65 4.15
C VAL A 188 21.45 -13.41 4.90
N ARG A 189 20.75 -12.32 4.55
CA ARG A 189 19.47 -12.00 5.19
C ARG A 189 18.43 -13.05 4.87
N CYS A 190 17.79 -13.55 5.91
CA CYS A 190 16.67 -14.46 5.76
C CYS A 190 15.46 -13.74 5.17
N THR A 191 14.55 -14.53 4.63
CA THR A 191 13.32 -14.04 4.02
C THR A 191 12.14 -14.28 4.95
N THR A 192 11.22 -13.31 5.04
CA THR A 192 9.93 -13.44 5.73
C THR A 192 8.79 -13.19 4.76
N LEU A 193 7.83 -14.10 4.72
CA LEU A 193 6.58 -13.93 3.97
C LEU A 193 5.56 -13.18 4.83
N VAL A 194 5.19 -11.99 4.41
CA VAL A 194 4.12 -11.19 5.01
C VAL A 194 2.83 -11.40 4.20
N VAL A 195 1.83 -12.01 4.82
CA VAL A 195 0.54 -12.30 4.22
C VAL A 195 -0.46 -11.21 4.63
N LEU A 196 -1.07 -10.55 3.65
CA LEU A 196 -2.21 -9.66 3.86
C LEU A 196 -3.50 -10.45 3.61
N ASP A 197 -4.27 -10.68 4.68
CA ASP A 197 -5.44 -11.56 4.68
C ASP A 197 -6.72 -10.75 4.95
N ASP A 198 -7.55 -10.58 3.93
CA ASP A 198 -8.86 -9.96 4.02
C ASP A 198 -10.00 -10.98 4.17
N HIS A 199 -9.67 -12.23 4.50
CA HIS A 199 -10.59 -13.34 4.76
C HIS A 199 -11.57 -13.64 3.61
N ARG A 200 -11.12 -13.49 2.36
CA ARG A 200 -11.94 -13.89 1.20
C ARG A 200 -11.67 -15.35 0.85
N ASP A 201 -12.75 -16.10 0.65
CA ASP A 201 -12.71 -17.55 0.38
C ASP A 201 -12.00 -17.91 -0.95
N ASP A 202 -12.00 -16.99 -1.92
CA ASP A 202 -11.36 -17.18 -3.23
C ASP A 202 -9.82 -17.26 -3.16
N GLN A 203 -9.23 -16.90 -2.03
CA GLN A 203 -7.77 -16.91 -1.81
C GLN A 203 -7.23 -18.26 -1.34
N ALA A 204 -8.06 -19.12 -0.80
CA ALA A 204 -7.62 -20.36 -0.17
C ALA A 204 -6.80 -21.26 -1.11
N MET A 205 -7.13 -21.29 -2.39
CA MET A 205 -6.43 -22.10 -3.39
C MET A 205 -4.97 -21.69 -3.63
N ALA A 206 -4.66 -20.40 -3.55
CA ALA A 206 -3.28 -19.91 -3.70
C ALA A 206 -2.53 -19.83 -2.36
N ARG A 207 -3.25 -19.51 -1.28
CA ARG A 207 -2.68 -19.35 0.06
C ARG A 207 -2.09 -20.64 0.62
N THR A 208 -2.85 -21.72 0.61
CA THR A 208 -2.43 -22.98 1.22
C THR A 208 -1.13 -23.54 0.62
N PRO A 209 -0.97 -23.63 -0.71
CA PRO A 209 0.29 -24.06 -1.31
C PRO A 209 1.47 -23.12 -1.01
N LEU A 210 1.22 -21.79 -0.97
CA LEU A 210 2.25 -20.81 -0.69
C LEU A 210 2.78 -20.91 0.75
N LEU A 211 1.89 -21.12 1.74
CA LEU A 211 2.27 -21.32 3.13
C LEU A 211 3.01 -22.63 3.33
N ALA A 212 2.54 -23.72 2.72
CA ALA A 212 3.24 -25.02 2.76
C ALA A 212 4.63 -24.96 2.09
N LEU A 213 4.81 -24.12 1.06
CA LEU A 213 6.10 -23.89 0.45
C LEU A 213 7.02 -23.11 1.39
N ALA A 214 6.52 -22.04 2.02
CA ALA A 214 7.27 -21.24 2.99
C ALA A 214 7.77 -22.10 4.16
N GLU A 215 6.91 -22.97 4.70
CA GLU A 215 7.26 -23.92 5.76
C GLU A 215 8.38 -24.88 5.33
N ARG A 216 8.28 -25.46 4.14
CA ARG A 216 9.32 -26.41 3.60
C ARG A 216 10.69 -25.76 3.41
N HIS A 217 10.73 -24.47 3.17
CA HIS A 217 11.98 -23.71 2.94
C HIS A 217 12.39 -22.85 4.15
N ASP A 218 11.84 -23.12 5.34
CA ASP A 218 12.12 -22.39 6.58
C ASP A 218 11.94 -20.86 6.45
N VAL A 219 11.01 -20.44 5.58
CA VAL A 219 10.63 -19.04 5.43
C VAL A 219 9.58 -18.71 6.47
N ARG A 220 9.90 -17.78 7.37
CA ARG A 220 8.97 -17.34 8.41
C ARG A 220 7.76 -16.66 7.80
N VAL A 221 6.56 -16.92 8.35
CA VAL A 221 5.33 -16.29 7.92
C VAL A 221 4.84 -15.33 9.00
N ARG A 222 4.44 -14.12 8.57
CA ARG A 222 3.73 -13.14 9.38
C ARG A 222 2.45 -12.75 8.68
N THR A 223 1.34 -12.61 9.42
CA THR A 223 0.05 -12.28 8.83
C THR A 223 -0.47 -10.97 9.40
N ILE A 224 -0.87 -10.07 8.51
CA ILE A 224 -1.73 -8.93 8.80
C ILE A 224 -3.12 -9.33 8.34
N SER A 225 -4.10 -9.38 9.25
CA SER A 225 -5.46 -9.79 8.90
C SER A 225 -6.50 -8.78 9.33
N HIS A 226 -7.54 -8.64 8.51
CA HIS A 226 -8.72 -7.86 8.84
C HIS A 226 -9.94 -8.44 8.13
N ASP A 227 -10.96 -8.84 8.89
CA ASP A 227 -12.16 -9.53 8.39
C ASP A 227 -13.43 -8.68 8.47
N GLN A 228 -13.37 -7.53 9.15
CA GLN A 228 -14.53 -6.68 9.35
C GLN A 228 -14.75 -5.69 8.21
N GLY A 229 -16.01 -5.32 8.02
CA GLY A 229 -16.41 -4.31 7.05
C GLY A 229 -16.42 -4.79 5.59
N ASN A 230 -16.59 -3.84 4.68
CA ASN A 230 -16.58 -4.09 3.24
C ASN A 230 -15.14 -4.16 2.69
N ASP A 231 -15.01 -4.44 1.40
CA ASP A 231 -13.71 -4.59 0.72
C ASP A 231 -12.82 -3.35 0.86
N ILE A 232 -13.40 -2.16 0.87
CA ILE A 232 -12.65 -0.89 0.98
C ILE A 232 -12.15 -0.69 2.41
N GLU A 233 -12.99 -0.97 3.40
CA GLU A 233 -12.61 -0.92 4.83
C GLU A 233 -11.47 -1.91 5.11
N ARG A 234 -11.60 -3.16 4.61
CA ARG A 234 -10.54 -4.18 4.76
C ARG A 234 -9.24 -3.75 4.09
N TYR A 235 -9.30 -3.26 2.85
CA TYR A 235 -8.13 -2.72 2.16
C TYR A 235 -7.43 -1.62 2.96
N ALA A 236 -8.20 -0.65 3.46
CA ALA A 236 -7.68 0.47 4.21
C ALA A 236 -7.00 0.01 5.51
N CYS A 237 -7.61 -0.94 6.24
CA CYS A 237 -7.06 -1.49 7.48
C CYS A 237 -5.78 -2.30 7.25
N LEU A 238 -5.73 -3.16 6.23
CA LEU A 238 -4.53 -3.91 5.87
C LEU A 238 -3.38 -2.97 5.49
N LEU A 239 -3.66 -1.95 4.69
CA LEU A 239 -2.68 -0.95 4.30
C LEU A 239 -2.18 -0.17 5.51
N GLN A 240 -3.08 0.36 6.34
CA GLN A 240 -2.73 1.16 7.52
C GLN A 240 -1.86 0.38 8.51
N HIS A 241 -2.18 -0.89 8.76
CA HIS A 241 -1.38 -1.76 9.60
C HIS A 241 0.05 -1.92 9.06
N GLY A 242 0.17 -2.19 7.75
CA GLY A 242 1.48 -2.28 7.09
C GLY A 242 2.27 -0.97 7.16
N LEU A 243 1.62 0.19 7.02
CA LEU A 243 2.26 1.50 7.14
C LEU A 243 2.75 1.79 8.56
N PHE A 244 1.99 1.39 9.60
CA PHE A 244 2.48 1.45 10.98
C PHE A 244 3.71 0.57 11.19
N ALA A 245 3.70 -0.67 10.66
CA ALA A 245 4.85 -1.55 10.76
C ALA A 245 6.09 -0.98 10.04
N ALA A 246 5.91 -0.39 8.86
CA ALA A 246 6.99 0.29 8.14
C ALA A 246 7.54 1.49 8.93
N THR A 247 6.66 2.27 9.57
CA THR A 247 7.07 3.39 10.42
C THR A 247 7.90 2.91 11.61
N TYR A 248 7.46 1.86 12.31
CA TYR A 248 8.22 1.28 13.42
C TYR A 248 9.54 0.65 12.96
N LEU A 249 9.56 0.02 11.78
CA LEU A 249 10.79 -0.51 11.18
C LEU A 249 11.82 0.59 10.94
N ARG A 250 11.39 1.72 10.37
CA ARG A 250 12.25 2.88 10.15
C ARG A 250 12.81 3.45 11.45
N LEU A 251 11.97 3.59 12.47
CA LEU A 251 12.40 4.05 13.79
C LEU A 251 13.39 3.07 14.44
N GLY A 252 13.12 1.77 14.37
CA GLY A 252 13.98 0.73 14.94
C GLY A 252 15.36 0.64 14.26
N LEU A 253 15.42 0.89 12.94
CA LEU A 253 16.68 0.91 12.19
C LEU A 253 17.46 2.23 12.32
N GLY A 254 16.97 3.21 13.09
CA GLY A 254 17.64 4.49 13.29
C GLY A 254 17.74 5.35 12.02
N SER A 255 16.96 5.04 10.99
CA SER A 255 16.92 5.81 9.74
C SER A 255 16.37 7.22 10.05
N ASN A 256 17.21 8.24 10.04
CA ASN A 256 16.83 9.60 10.36
C ASN A 256 15.68 10.09 9.45
N LEU A 257 14.68 10.73 10.08
CA LEU A 257 13.52 11.33 9.44
C LEU A 257 13.82 12.58 8.58
N THR A 258 15.08 12.78 8.18
CA THR A 258 15.51 13.90 7.34
C THR A 258 15.42 13.54 5.88
N ARG A 259 14.21 13.75 5.32
CA ARG A 259 14.00 14.17 3.93
C ARG A 259 12.80 15.08 3.86
#